data_8236f8a1e9f45c6159158fc682d6605a
#
_entry.id   8236f8a1e9f45c6159158fc682d6605a
#
_cell.length_a   1.000
_cell.length_b   1.000
_cell.length_c   1.000
_cell.angle_alpha   90.00
_cell.angle_beta   90.00
_cell.angle_gamma   90.00
#
_symmetry.space_group_name_H-M   'P 1'
#
loop_
_entity.id
_entity.type
_entity.pdbx_description
1 polymer ?
#
loop_
_entity_poly.entity_id
_entity_poly.type
_entity_poly.pdbx_seq_one_letter_code
_entity_poly.pdbx_strand_id
1 'polypeptide(L)'
;MRRRLTALFLYAAAMAFVESAVVVYLRALYPRRGFTAVSPLIYRIEVLREAATILMLLAVAYLAFETLTLRVATFFWIFAVWDVSYYVFLKLLLGWPASLGTYDVFFLIPVPWVGPVWLPLVLSLAVFIAASVAFTRLPSHARHEVASASN
;
A
#
# COMPACT_ATOMS: atom_id res chain seq x y z
N MET A 1 -19.67 -1.05 9.10
CA MET A 1 -18.90 -1.35 7.90
C MET A 1 -18.40 -0.08 7.21
N ARG A 2 -19.27 0.80 6.69
CA ARG A 2 -18.83 2.00 5.94
C ARG A 2 -17.80 2.85 6.67
N ARG A 3 -18.06 3.25 7.94
CA ARG A 3 -17.12 4.06 8.74
C ARG A 3 -15.73 3.42 8.88
N ARG A 4 -15.68 2.09 9.10
CA ARG A 4 -14.38 1.36 9.18
C ARG A 4 -13.64 1.38 7.85
N LEU A 5 -14.32 1.10 6.72
CA LEU A 5 -13.70 1.13 5.40
C LEU A 5 -13.23 2.55 5.03
N THR A 6 -13.99 3.60 5.40
CA THR A 6 -13.54 4.99 5.22
C THR A 6 -12.26 5.28 6.02
N ALA A 7 -12.20 4.87 7.28
CA ALA A 7 -11.01 5.07 8.11
C ALA A 7 -9.79 4.31 7.55
N LEU A 8 -10.00 3.06 7.11
CA LEU A 8 -8.97 2.24 6.47
C LEU A 8 -8.47 2.86 5.16
N PHE A 9 -9.37 3.40 4.35
CA PHE A 9 -9.02 4.12 3.12
C PHE A 9 -8.16 5.35 3.42
N LEU A 10 -8.60 6.18 4.37
CA LEU A 10 -7.86 7.40 4.75
C LEU A 10 -6.48 7.06 5.32
N TYR A 11 -6.39 6.00 6.13
CA TYR A 11 -5.12 5.51 6.65
C TYR A 11 -4.18 5.09 5.52
N ALA A 12 -4.65 4.24 4.60
CA ALA A 12 -3.84 3.74 3.49
C ALA A 12 -3.38 4.89 2.56
N ALA A 13 -4.28 5.82 2.24
CA ALA A 13 -3.94 6.99 1.42
C ALA A 13 -2.94 7.92 2.14
N ALA A 14 -3.09 8.16 3.44
CA ALA A 14 -2.14 8.97 4.21
C ALA A 14 -0.76 8.31 4.27
N MET A 15 -0.69 6.99 4.47
CA MET A 15 0.57 6.24 4.40
C MET A 15 1.22 6.33 3.02
N ALA A 16 0.44 6.18 1.95
CA ALA A 16 0.94 6.34 0.59
C ALA A 16 1.53 7.73 0.35
N PHE A 17 0.94 8.78 0.92
CA PHE A 17 1.51 10.12 0.87
C PHE A 17 2.87 10.20 1.57
N VAL A 18 3.00 9.62 2.77
CA VAL A 18 4.28 9.58 3.50
C VAL A 18 5.36 8.86 2.69
N GLU A 19 5.03 7.71 2.08
CA GLU A 19 5.94 6.99 1.19
C GLU A 19 6.37 7.83 -0.01
N SER A 20 5.40 8.48 -0.67
CA SER A 20 5.67 9.34 -1.82
C SER A 20 6.56 10.54 -1.43
N ALA A 21 6.35 11.13 -0.26
CA ALA A 21 7.18 12.22 0.25
C ALA A 21 8.64 11.78 0.45
N VAL A 22 8.87 10.57 0.98
CA VAL A 22 10.24 10.01 1.10
C VAL A 22 10.89 9.89 -0.27
N VAL A 23 10.17 9.39 -1.28
CA VAL A 23 10.70 9.28 -2.65
C VAL A 23 11.02 10.66 -3.23
N VAL A 24 10.18 11.67 -2.97
CA VAL A 24 10.47 13.07 -3.37
C VAL A 24 11.77 13.55 -2.74
N TYR A 25 11.96 13.33 -1.43
CA TYR A 25 13.19 13.73 -0.74
C TYR A 25 14.42 12.99 -1.27
N LEU A 26 14.32 11.68 -1.49
CA LEU A 26 15.42 10.89 -2.06
C LEU A 26 15.80 11.39 -3.45
N ARG A 27 14.84 11.70 -4.31
CA ARG A 27 15.10 12.24 -5.65
C ARG A 27 15.69 13.64 -5.62
N ALA A 28 15.30 14.47 -4.66
CA ALA A 28 15.88 15.79 -4.47
C ALA A 28 17.34 15.73 -3.99
N LEU A 29 17.66 14.78 -3.09
CA LEU A 29 19.00 14.59 -2.55
C LEU A 29 19.94 13.86 -3.51
N TYR A 30 19.41 12.97 -4.37
CA TYR A 30 20.19 12.12 -5.29
C TYR A 30 19.73 12.25 -6.76
N PRO A 31 19.73 13.46 -7.35
CA PRO A 31 19.05 13.74 -8.64
C PRO A 31 19.67 13.04 -9.85
N ARG A 32 20.93 12.59 -9.79
CA ARG A 32 21.68 12.04 -10.93
C ARG A 32 22.08 10.57 -10.79
N ARG A 33 21.67 9.91 -9.73
CA ARG A 33 22.09 8.53 -9.45
C ARG A 33 20.84 7.71 -9.20
N GLY A 34 20.53 6.79 -10.11
CA GLY A 34 19.47 5.82 -9.89
C GLY A 34 19.66 5.09 -8.55
N PHE A 35 18.68 4.34 -8.12
CA PHE A 35 18.65 3.63 -6.83
C PHE A 35 19.92 2.79 -6.55
N THR A 36 20.65 2.39 -7.60
CA THR A 36 21.91 1.62 -7.52
C THR A 36 23.11 2.41 -7.00
N ALA A 37 22.99 3.73 -6.86
CA ALA A 37 24.09 4.60 -6.41
C ALA A 37 23.83 5.25 -5.03
N VAL A 38 22.81 4.80 -4.34
CA VAL A 38 22.50 5.20 -2.95
C VAL A 38 23.52 4.53 -2.02
N SER A 39 23.92 5.24 -0.94
CA SER A 39 24.87 4.66 0.01
C SER A 39 24.31 3.37 0.65
N PRO A 40 25.15 2.41 1.05
CA PRO A 40 24.71 1.18 1.70
C PRO A 40 23.84 1.42 2.94
N LEU A 41 24.07 2.52 3.66
CA LEU A 41 23.28 2.92 4.80
C LEU A 41 21.83 3.27 4.38
N ILE A 42 21.69 4.11 3.36
CA ILE A 42 20.35 4.52 2.87
C ILE A 42 19.59 3.31 2.31
N TYR A 43 20.28 2.43 1.56
CA TYR A 43 19.65 1.19 1.08
C TYR A 43 19.10 0.35 2.24
N ARG A 44 19.87 0.16 3.32
CA ARG A 44 19.40 -0.57 4.52
C ARG A 44 18.20 0.11 5.18
N ILE A 45 18.23 1.44 5.29
CA ILE A 45 17.12 2.23 5.84
C ILE A 45 15.86 2.04 4.99
N GLU A 46 15.98 2.07 3.66
CA GLU A 46 14.85 1.86 2.75
C GLU A 46 14.26 0.46 2.89
N VAL A 47 15.08 -0.59 3.00
CA VAL A 47 14.63 -1.96 3.25
C VAL A 47 13.86 -2.05 4.59
N LEU A 48 14.37 -1.43 5.65
CA LEU A 48 13.70 -1.41 6.96
C LEU A 48 12.41 -0.59 6.92
N ARG A 49 12.39 0.53 6.21
CA ARG A 49 11.19 1.35 6.00
C ARG A 49 10.09 0.56 5.29
N GLU A 50 10.45 -0.15 4.22
CA GLU A 50 9.52 -1.02 3.49
C GLU A 50 8.95 -2.13 4.38
N ALA A 51 9.80 -2.82 5.14
CA ALA A 51 9.36 -3.81 6.12
C ALA A 51 8.41 -3.21 7.18
N ALA A 52 8.71 -2.00 7.66
CA ALA A 52 7.85 -1.29 8.61
C ALA A 52 6.50 -0.92 7.99
N THR A 53 6.45 -0.50 6.72
CA THR A 53 5.21 -0.22 5.99
C THR A 53 4.32 -1.46 5.93
N ILE A 54 4.87 -2.61 5.53
CA ILE A 54 4.13 -3.88 5.49
C ILE A 54 3.63 -4.27 6.90
N LEU A 55 4.47 -4.12 7.92
CA LEU A 55 4.09 -4.41 9.30
C LEU A 55 2.94 -3.51 9.78
N MET A 56 2.96 -2.21 9.46
CA MET A 56 1.88 -1.27 9.79
C MET A 56 0.56 -1.65 9.11
N LEU A 57 0.59 -2.03 7.84
CA LEU A 57 -0.59 -2.52 7.12
C LEU A 57 -1.14 -3.81 7.76
N LEU A 58 -0.27 -4.75 8.10
CA LEU A 58 -0.66 -6.00 8.79
C LEU A 58 -1.28 -5.72 10.17
N ALA A 59 -0.67 -4.85 10.97
CA ALA A 59 -1.17 -4.49 12.29
C ALA A 59 -2.57 -3.85 12.23
N VAL A 60 -2.77 -2.91 11.31
CA VAL A 60 -4.08 -2.24 11.12
C VAL A 60 -5.13 -3.24 10.63
N ALA A 61 -4.77 -4.12 9.69
CA ALA A 61 -5.68 -5.17 9.21
C ALA A 61 -6.06 -6.15 10.34
N TYR A 62 -5.10 -6.51 11.20
CA TYR A 62 -5.33 -7.35 12.37
C TYR A 62 -6.30 -6.72 13.37
N LEU A 63 -6.14 -5.42 13.66
CA LEU A 63 -6.98 -4.68 14.61
C LEU A 63 -8.37 -4.35 14.05
N ALA A 64 -8.52 -4.28 12.73
CA ALA A 64 -9.79 -3.88 12.11
C ALA A 64 -10.91 -4.91 12.24
N PHE A 65 -10.58 -6.21 12.28
CA PHE A 65 -11.55 -7.30 12.31
C PHE A 65 -11.05 -8.51 13.12
N GLU A 66 -12.02 -9.32 13.62
CA GLU A 66 -11.73 -10.49 14.46
C GLU A 66 -11.37 -11.75 13.64
N THR A 67 -12.06 -11.98 12.51
CA THR A 67 -11.87 -13.20 11.72
C THR A 67 -10.67 -13.12 10.79
N LEU A 68 -9.93 -14.23 10.66
CA LEU A 68 -8.75 -14.30 9.78
C LEU A 68 -9.08 -13.90 8.33
N THR A 69 -10.21 -14.37 7.81
CA THR A 69 -10.64 -14.05 6.44
C THR A 69 -10.80 -12.54 6.23
N LEU A 70 -11.41 -11.84 7.20
CA LEU A 70 -11.55 -10.39 7.13
C LEU A 70 -10.23 -9.66 7.32
N ARG A 71 -9.36 -10.14 8.20
CA ARG A 71 -8.00 -9.59 8.38
C ARG A 71 -7.21 -9.66 7.08
N VAL A 72 -7.22 -10.82 6.44
CA VAL A 72 -6.55 -11.03 5.15
C VAL A 72 -7.15 -10.16 4.05
N ALA A 73 -8.48 -10.15 3.93
CA ALA A 73 -9.15 -9.27 2.95
C ALA A 73 -8.86 -7.79 3.21
N THR A 74 -8.84 -7.37 4.49
CA THR A 74 -8.51 -5.98 4.86
C THR A 74 -7.08 -5.64 4.52
N PHE A 75 -6.12 -6.51 4.83
CA PHE A 75 -4.71 -6.28 4.46
C PHE A 75 -4.57 -6.04 2.96
N PHE A 76 -5.10 -6.92 2.13
CA PHE A 76 -5.00 -6.77 0.69
C PHE A 76 -5.78 -5.57 0.14
N TRP A 77 -6.90 -5.22 0.77
CA TRP A 77 -7.68 -4.07 0.38
C TRP A 77 -6.94 -2.75 0.66
N ILE A 78 -6.38 -2.58 1.88
CA ILE A 78 -5.60 -1.37 2.23
C ILE A 78 -4.27 -1.32 1.50
N PHE A 79 -3.64 -2.47 1.23
CA PHE A 79 -2.44 -2.56 0.41
C PHE A 79 -2.70 -2.02 -1.01
N ALA A 80 -3.79 -2.46 -1.63
CA ALA A 80 -4.16 -1.99 -2.97
C ALA A 80 -4.47 -0.48 -3.00
N VAL A 81 -5.18 0.04 -1.99
CA VAL A 81 -5.43 1.49 -1.85
C VAL A 81 -4.11 2.24 -1.68
N TRP A 82 -3.22 1.74 -0.83
CA TRP A 82 -1.90 2.34 -0.60
C TRP A 82 -1.07 2.38 -1.88
N ASP A 83 -0.95 1.26 -2.60
CA ASP A 83 -0.14 1.14 -3.81
C ASP A 83 -0.63 2.10 -4.93
N VAL A 84 -1.94 2.09 -5.21
CA VAL A 84 -2.52 3.00 -6.22
C VAL A 84 -2.35 4.46 -5.80
N SER A 85 -2.60 4.80 -4.54
CA SER A 85 -2.45 6.16 -4.01
C SER A 85 -1.00 6.64 -4.08
N TYR A 86 -0.03 5.77 -3.85
CA TYR A 86 1.39 6.06 -3.98
C TYR A 86 1.73 6.59 -5.39
N TYR A 87 1.31 5.88 -6.44
CA TYR A 87 1.55 6.35 -7.81
C TYR A 87 0.78 7.62 -8.16
N VAL A 88 -0.43 7.80 -7.63
CA VAL A 88 -1.19 9.05 -7.77
C VAL A 88 -0.42 10.22 -7.15
N PHE A 89 0.09 10.07 -5.92
CA PHE A 89 0.87 11.13 -5.28
C PHE A 89 2.19 11.40 -5.98
N LEU A 90 2.91 10.38 -6.44
CA LEU A 90 4.13 10.59 -7.23
C LEU A 90 3.83 11.34 -8.54
N LYS A 91 2.71 11.05 -9.18
CA LYS A 91 2.29 11.78 -10.38
C LYS A 91 1.99 13.25 -10.08
N LEU A 92 1.32 13.52 -8.97
CA LEU A 92 0.98 14.88 -8.56
C LEU A 92 2.21 15.68 -8.11
N LEU A 93 3.13 15.06 -7.37
CA LEU A 93 4.28 15.74 -6.76
C LEU A 93 5.47 15.88 -7.71
N LEU A 94 5.71 14.90 -8.58
CA LEU A 94 6.90 14.81 -9.42
C LEU A 94 6.61 14.78 -10.93
N GLY A 95 5.33 14.72 -11.35
CA GLY A 95 4.97 14.43 -12.74
C GLY A 95 5.35 13.02 -13.19
N TRP A 96 5.77 12.15 -12.27
CA TRP A 96 6.25 10.79 -12.54
C TRP A 96 5.23 9.74 -12.06
N PRO A 97 5.05 8.63 -12.76
CA PRO A 97 5.73 8.17 -13.98
C PRO A 97 5.35 8.96 -15.24
N ALA A 98 6.24 9.01 -16.23
CA ALA A 98 5.96 9.65 -17.51
C ALA A 98 4.88 8.89 -18.29
N SER A 99 4.89 7.57 -18.21
CA SER A 99 3.88 6.65 -18.76
C SER A 99 3.72 5.43 -17.89
N LEU A 100 2.67 4.64 -18.10
CA LEU A 100 2.46 3.37 -17.41
C LEU A 100 3.54 2.32 -17.74
N GLY A 101 4.24 2.46 -18.87
CA GLY A 101 5.38 1.63 -19.23
C GLY A 101 6.70 2.03 -18.57
N THR A 102 6.73 3.12 -17.79
CA THR A 102 7.92 3.52 -17.04
C THR A 102 8.30 2.44 -16.02
N TYR A 103 9.59 2.10 -15.96
CA TYR A 103 10.08 1.11 -14.99
C TYR A 103 10.25 1.72 -13.61
N ASP A 104 9.89 0.95 -12.59
CA ASP A 104 10.06 1.29 -11.18
C ASP A 104 10.59 0.10 -10.38
N VAL A 105 11.11 0.37 -9.20
CA VAL A 105 11.44 -0.62 -8.18
C VAL A 105 10.28 -0.72 -7.22
N PHE A 106 9.50 -1.80 -7.30
CA PHE A 106 8.28 -1.96 -6.51
C PHE A 106 8.58 -2.28 -5.05
N PHE A 107 9.50 -3.24 -4.85
CA PHE A 107 9.94 -3.71 -3.55
C PHE A 107 11.43 -4.04 -3.58
N LEU A 108 12.07 -3.91 -2.41
CA LEU A 108 13.46 -4.27 -2.19
C LEU A 108 13.60 -5.64 -1.51
N ILE A 109 12.51 -6.16 -0.92
CA ILE A 109 12.47 -7.38 -0.12
C ILE A 109 11.79 -8.51 -0.91
N PRO A 110 12.36 -9.73 -0.96
CA PRO A 110 13.70 -10.13 -0.46
C PRO A 110 14.84 -9.71 -1.38
N VAL A 111 14.51 -9.28 -2.59
CA VAL A 111 15.42 -8.74 -3.63
C VAL A 111 14.69 -7.63 -4.37
N PRO A 112 15.40 -6.70 -5.06
CA PRO A 112 14.75 -5.64 -5.81
C PRO A 112 13.82 -6.18 -6.91
N TRP A 113 12.53 -5.85 -6.82
CA TRP A 113 11.50 -6.18 -7.80
C TRP A 113 11.33 -5.00 -8.74
N VAL A 114 11.74 -5.18 -9.99
CA VAL A 114 11.75 -4.10 -11.00
C VAL A 114 10.82 -4.46 -12.14
N GLY A 115 9.97 -3.53 -12.53
CA GLY A 115 9.06 -3.71 -13.66
C GLY A 115 8.32 -2.43 -14.05
N PRO A 116 7.47 -2.50 -15.08
CA PRO A 116 6.69 -1.37 -15.54
C PRO A 116 5.55 -1.05 -14.55
N VAL A 117 5.27 0.23 -14.35
CA VAL A 117 4.27 0.74 -13.38
C VAL A 117 2.86 0.18 -13.60
N TRP A 118 2.49 -0.19 -14.83
CA TRP A 118 1.18 -0.82 -15.08
C TRP A 118 1.01 -2.14 -14.31
N LEU A 119 2.10 -2.86 -14.05
CA LEU A 119 2.03 -4.19 -13.41
C LEU A 119 1.50 -4.13 -11.96
N PRO A 120 2.09 -3.35 -11.03
CA PRO A 120 1.54 -3.22 -9.68
C PRO A 120 0.12 -2.63 -9.69
N LEU A 121 -0.19 -1.66 -10.56
CA LEU A 121 -1.53 -1.08 -10.63
C LEU A 121 -2.61 -2.10 -11.04
N VAL A 122 -2.33 -2.96 -12.02
CA VAL A 122 -3.26 -4.03 -12.44
C VAL A 122 -3.42 -5.07 -11.33
N LEU A 123 -2.31 -5.48 -10.69
CA LEU A 123 -2.36 -6.42 -9.58
C LEU A 123 -3.14 -5.85 -8.39
N SER A 124 -2.88 -4.59 -8.03
CA SER A 124 -3.62 -3.90 -6.97
C SER A 124 -5.11 -3.77 -7.27
N LEU A 125 -5.48 -3.45 -8.51
CA LEU A 125 -6.89 -3.42 -8.92
C LEU A 125 -7.57 -4.79 -8.77
N ALA A 126 -6.91 -5.86 -9.24
CA ALA A 126 -7.44 -7.23 -9.13
C ALA A 126 -7.61 -7.64 -7.67
N VAL A 127 -6.61 -7.37 -6.83
CA VAL A 127 -6.62 -7.66 -5.39
C VAL A 127 -7.69 -6.82 -4.67
N PHE A 128 -7.84 -5.55 -5.00
CA PHE A 128 -8.90 -4.67 -4.46
C PHE A 128 -10.30 -5.22 -4.75
N ILE A 129 -10.55 -5.65 -6.00
CA ILE A 129 -11.84 -6.24 -6.38
C ILE A 129 -12.08 -7.53 -5.60
N ALA A 130 -11.09 -8.44 -5.54
CA ALA A 130 -11.22 -9.70 -4.82
C ALA A 130 -11.49 -9.50 -3.33
N ALA A 131 -10.77 -8.59 -2.67
CA ALA A 131 -10.97 -8.24 -1.27
C ALA A 131 -12.34 -7.58 -1.04
N SER A 132 -12.79 -6.70 -1.95
CA SER A 132 -14.12 -6.08 -1.87
C SER A 132 -15.25 -7.11 -1.99
N VAL A 133 -15.11 -8.10 -2.86
CA VAL A 133 -16.06 -9.23 -2.97
C VAL A 133 -16.07 -10.06 -1.69
N ALA A 134 -14.91 -10.29 -1.05
CA ALA A 134 -14.85 -11.00 0.23
C ALA A 134 -15.69 -10.29 1.31
N PHE A 135 -15.65 -8.96 1.40
CA PHE A 135 -16.50 -8.19 2.33
C PHE A 135 -17.99 -8.32 2.07
N THR A 136 -18.41 -8.54 0.82
CA THR A 136 -19.84 -8.71 0.49
C THR A 136 -20.36 -10.12 0.74
N ARG A 137 -19.50 -11.13 0.68
CA ARG A 137 -19.86 -12.56 0.82
C ARG A 137 -19.81 -13.07 2.26
N LEU A 138 -19.58 -12.20 3.26
CA LEU A 138 -19.54 -12.61 4.65
C LEU A 138 -20.86 -13.22 5.14
N PRO A 139 -20.82 -14.34 5.91
CA PRO A 139 -22.00 -14.88 6.59
C PRO A 139 -22.65 -13.84 7.52
N SER A 140 -23.97 -13.90 7.68
CA SER A 140 -24.73 -12.96 8.50
C SER A 140 -24.23 -12.85 9.96
N HIS A 141 -23.66 -13.91 10.54
CA HIS A 141 -23.07 -13.90 11.88
C HIS A 141 -21.92 -12.89 12.03
N ALA A 142 -21.01 -12.82 11.06
CA ALA A 142 -19.91 -11.83 11.10
C ALA A 142 -20.41 -10.38 10.92
N ARG A 143 -21.60 -10.16 10.35
CA ARG A 143 -22.23 -8.84 10.27
C ARG A 143 -22.83 -8.38 11.61
N HIS A 144 -23.34 -9.30 12.43
CA HIS A 144 -23.90 -8.99 13.75
C HIS A 144 -22.81 -8.58 14.75
N GLU A 145 -21.62 -9.21 14.74
CA GLU A 145 -20.47 -8.79 15.57
C GLU A 145 -20.00 -7.37 15.23
N VAL A 146 -19.99 -7.03 13.94
CA VAL A 146 -19.65 -5.66 13.50
C VAL A 146 -20.72 -4.64 13.92
N ALA A 147 -21.97 -5.04 14.00
CA ALA A 147 -23.07 -4.16 14.45
C ALA A 147 -23.07 -3.99 15.98
N SER A 148 -22.77 -5.03 16.75
CA SER A 148 -22.74 -4.98 18.22
C SER A 148 -21.53 -4.22 18.80
N ALA A 149 -20.41 -4.20 18.08
CA ALA A 149 -19.21 -3.44 18.48
C ALA A 149 -19.29 -1.94 18.11
N SER A 150 -20.37 -1.49 17.48
CA SER A 150 -20.59 -0.09 17.08
C SER A 150 -21.58 0.67 17.95
N ASN A 151 -22.13 0.04 18.99
CA ASN A 151 -22.94 0.63 20.06
C ASN A 151 -22.10 0.72 21.35
#